data_ad310ee4ab52cd8792af656d050cee44
#
_entry.id   ad310ee4ab52cd8792af656d050cee44
#
_cell.length_a   1.000
_cell.length_b   1.000
_cell.length_c   1.000
_cell.angle_alpha   90.00
_cell.angle_beta   90.00
_cell.angle_gamma   90.00
#
_symmetry.space_group_name_H-M   'P 1'
#
loop_
_entity.id
_entity.type
_entity.pdbx_description
1 polymer ?
#
loop_
_entity_poly.entity_id
_entity_poly.type
_entity_poly.pdbx_seq_one_letter_code
_entity_poly.pdbx_strand_id
1 'polypeptide(L)'
;CSSDLKKIGNSLVLRDEGMDQDYFLVGFDTYHDGVNAYRFRVTASNVQADERLKSDNLDQTWDAVWNSKTKIDDDGWSIEIEIPFSAIRFPNKPLQEWGLQFGRYIKRSGEFDTWSPVNPQKSGVVAQWCILKGIENVDPPFRLSLTPYIAGYYNSTRSEEHTSELQS
;
A
#
# COMPACT_ATOMS: atom_id res chain seq x y z
N CYS A 1 -12.87 25.52 11.62
CA CYS A 1 -11.39 25.62 11.74
C CYS A 1 -10.72 25.99 10.41
N SER A 2 -11.25 27.02 9.70
CA SER A 2 -10.75 27.40 8.37
C SER A 2 -9.55 28.37 8.37
N SER A 3 -9.07 28.82 9.52
CA SER A 3 -8.03 29.88 9.60
C SER A 3 -6.59 29.40 9.39
N ASP A 4 -6.35 28.10 9.16
CA ASP A 4 -5.02 27.52 9.16
C ASP A 4 -4.55 26.92 7.82
N LEU A 5 -5.26 27.18 6.74
CA LEU A 5 -4.94 26.70 5.39
C LEU A 5 -3.56 27.15 4.87
N LYS A 6 -3.09 28.30 5.38
CA LYS A 6 -1.73 28.81 5.07
C LYS A 6 -0.60 27.99 5.67
N LYS A 7 -0.92 26.98 6.49
CA LYS A 7 0.04 26.11 7.18
C LYS A 7 -0.05 24.65 6.72
N ILE A 8 -0.80 24.35 5.66
CA ILE A 8 -0.80 23.02 5.06
C ILE A 8 0.61 22.77 4.50
N GLY A 9 1.25 21.73 5.02
CA GLY A 9 2.52 21.26 4.47
C GLY A 9 2.29 20.72 3.05
N ASN A 10 2.83 21.40 2.05
CA ASN A 10 2.65 21.05 0.62
C ASN A 10 3.99 20.85 -0.10
N SER A 11 4.97 20.26 0.54
CA SER A 11 6.25 19.93 -0.09
C SER A 11 6.07 18.81 -1.10
N LEU A 12 6.62 18.97 -2.29
CA LEU A 12 6.73 17.89 -3.26
C LEU A 12 7.89 16.98 -2.85
N VAL A 13 7.59 15.71 -2.67
CA VAL A 13 8.54 14.64 -2.38
C VAL A 13 8.29 13.48 -3.33
N LEU A 14 9.19 12.49 -3.36
CA LEU A 14 8.97 11.30 -4.17
C LEU A 14 7.81 10.46 -3.60
N ARG A 15 7.19 9.66 -4.48
CA ARG A 15 6.18 8.67 -4.10
C ARG A 15 6.73 7.77 -3.00
N ASP A 16 5.88 7.41 -2.04
CA ASP A 16 6.19 6.60 -0.87
C ASP A 16 7.18 7.22 0.13
N GLU A 17 7.70 8.41 -0.17
CA GLU A 17 8.59 9.17 0.71
C GLU A 17 7.87 10.38 1.30
N GLY A 18 8.44 10.93 2.39
CA GLY A 18 8.07 12.24 2.92
C GLY A 18 6.65 12.39 3.41
N MET A 19 6.03 11.33 3.89
CA MET A 19 4.69 11.35 4.48
C MET A 19 4.59 12.14 5.80
N ASP A 20 5.60 12.93 6.11
CA ASP A 20 5.61 13.87 7.23
C ASP A 20 4.92 15.19 6.87
N GLN A 21 3.71 15.11 6.34
CA GLN A 21 2.86 16.22 5.89
C GLN A 21 1.41 15.92 6.22
N ASP A 22 0.51 16.90 5.98
CA ASP A 22 -0.92 16.62 6.02
C ASP A 22 -1.30 15.60 4.94
N TYR A 23 -1.90 14.49 5.35
CA TYR A 23 -2.38 13.48 4.41
C TYR A 23 -3.74 12.91 4.79
N PHE A 24 -4.42 12.38 3.79
CA PHE A 24 -5.59 11.56 3.93
C PHE A 24 -5.24 10.11 3.64
N LEU A 25 -5.89 9.19 4.33
CA LEU A 25 -5.73 7.76 4.20
C LEU A 25 -7.08 7.10 3.94
N VAL A 26 -7.12 6.17 2.99
CA VAL A 26 -8.20 5.20 2.87
C VAL A 26 -7.63 3.80 2.98
N GLY A 27 -8.29 2.94 3.76
CA GLY A 27 -7.89 1.55 3.96
C GLY A 27 -9.03 0.58 3.68
N PHE A 28 -8.70 -0.57 3.05
CA PHE A 28 -9.64 -1.64 2.69
C PHE A 28 -9.12 -2.98 3.19
N ASP A 29 -9.91 -3.66 4.03
CA ASP A 29 -9.77 -5.09 4.30
C ASP A 29 -10.72 -5.83 3.35
N THR A 30 -10.21 -6.19 2.20
CA THR A 30 -11.00 -6.76 1.10
C THR A 30 -11.39 -8.21 1.31
N TYR A 31 -10.75 -8.92 2.24
CA TYR A 31 -11.08 -10.27 2.63
C TYR A 31 -11.98 -10.32 3.86
N HIS A 32 -12.14 -9.18 4.54
CA HIS A 32 -12.85 -9.03 5.81
C HIS A 32 -12.34 -10.05 6.85
N ASP A 33 -11.02 -10.19 6.92
CA ASP A 33 -10.34 -11.12 7.82
C ASP A 33 -9.84 -10.43 9.11
N GLY A 34 -9.93 -9.10 9.17
CA GLY A 34 -9.50 -8.29 10.31
C GLY A 34 -7.97 -8.25 10.51
N VAL A 35 -7.20 -8.74 9.53
CA VAL A 35 -5.75 -8.94 9.64
C VAL A 35 -5.01 -8.27 8.49
N ASN A 36 -5.52 -8.43 7.27
CA ASN A 36 -4.87 -7.97 6.05
C ASN A 36 -5.62 -6.78 5.47
N ALA A 37 -4.91 -5.70 5.12
CA ALA A 37 -5.52 -4.54 4.50
C ALA A 37 -4.58 -3.86 3.51
N TYR A 38 -5.19 -3.15 2.56
CA TYR A 38 -4.53 -2.21 1.67
C TYR A 38 -4.77 -0.81 2.18
N ARG A 39 -3.75 0.03 2.17
CA ARG A 39 -3.85 1.43 2.57
C ARG A 39 -3.29 2.32 1.47
N PHE A 40 -4.01 3.40 1.18
CA PHE A 40 -3.64 4.39 0.19
C PHE A 40 -3.61 5.75 0.88
N ARG A 41 -2.50 6.44 0.77
CA ARG A 41 -2.31 7.75 1.39
C ARG A 41 -2.05 8.80 0.32
N VAL A 42 -2.62 9.97 0.49
CA VAL A 42 -2.40 11.12 -0.40
C VAL A 42 -2.19 12.36 0.45
N THR A 43 -1.12 13.09 0.17
CA THR A 43 -0.85 14.38 0.80
C THR A 43 -1.65 15.50 0.15
N ALA A 44 -1.75 16.65 0.80
CA ALA A 44 -2.39 17.83 0.22
C ALA A 44 -1.70 18.32 -1.07
N SER A 45 -0.43 18.00 -1.28
CA SER A 45 0.33 18.24 -2.52
C SER A 45 0.22 17.12 -3.56
N ASN A 46 -0.71 16.17 -3.39
CA ASN A 46 -0.96 15.04 -4.26
C ASN A 46 0.21 14.04 -4.36
N VAL A 47 1.03 13.92 -3.33
CA VAL A 47 2.00 12.83 -3.24
C VAL A 47 1.29 11.59 -2.76
N GLN A 48 1.43 10.50 -3.50
CA GLN A 48 0.81 9.20 -3.23
C GLN A 48 1.76 8.30 -2.44
N ALA A 49 1.18 7.46 -1.57
CA ALA A 49 1.85 6.31 -1.00
C ALA A 49 0.85 5.17 -0.81
N ASP A 50 1.30 3.97 -1.06
CA ASP A 50 0.51 2.76 -0.89
C ASP A 50 1.28 1.73 -0.07
N GLU A 51 0.54 0.97 0.71
CA GLU A 51 1.11 0.03 1.66
C GLU A 51 0.12 -1.10 1.97
N ARG A 52 0.64 -2.22 2.42
CA ARG A 52 -0.18 -3.31 2.95
C ARG A 52 0.04 -3.48 4.44
N LEU A 53 -1.04 -3.70 5.16
CA LEU A 53 -1.01 -4.22 6.51
C LEU A 53 -1.14 -5.74 6.49
N LYS A 54 -0.34 -6.41 7.32
CA LYS A 54 -0.45 -7.83 7.57
C LYS A 54 -0.15 -8.08 9.05
N SER A 55 -1.17 -8.46 9.81
CA SER A 55 -1.05 -8.66 11.27
C SER A 55 -0.37 -7.46 11.96
N ASP A 56 -0.85 -6.26 11.70
CA ASP A 56 -0.32 -4.97 12.19
C ASP A 56 1.10 -4.62 11.69
N ASN A 57 1.75 -5.47 10.90
CA ASN A 57 3.00 -5.14 10.21
C ASN A 57 2.74 -4.41 8.90
N LEU A 58 3.47 -3.32 8.71
CA LEU A 58 3.35 -2.46 7.54
C LEU A 58 4.38 -2.85 6.48
N ASP A 59 3.90 -3.23 5.29
CA ASP A 59 4.72 -3.49 4.10
C ASP A 59 4.59 -2.30 3.14
N GLN A 60 5.59 -1.44 3.13
CA GLN A 60 5.70 -0.27 2.25
C GLN A 60 6.38 -0.57 0.91
N THR A 61 6.79 -1.81 0.69
CA THR A 61 7.40 -2.23 -0.59
C THR A 61 6.36 -2.64 -1.62
N TRP A 62 5.10 -2.73 -1.19
CA TRP A 62 4.00 -3.03 -2.09
C TRP A 62 3.62 -1.78 -2.88
N ASP A 63 3.55 -1.91 -4.19
CA ASP A 63 3.25 -0.83 -5.12
C ASP A 63 2.01 -1.18 -5.96
N ALA A 64 1.11 -0.22 -6.11
CA ALA A 64 -0.13 -0.34 -6.86
C ALA A 64 -0.26 0.78 -7.90
N VAL A 65 -1.01 0.52 -8.96
CA VAL A 65 -1.35 1.54 -9.95
C VAL A 65 -2.73 2.10 -9.63
N TRP A 66 -2.78 3.37 -9.25
CA TRP A 66 -3.99 4.09 -8.89
C TRP A 66 -3.81 5.60 -9.12
N ASN A 67 -4.89 6.36 -9.09
CA ASN A 67 -4.87 7.79 -9.38
C ASN A 67 -5.42 8.60 -8.20
N SER A 68 -4.92 9.81 -8.06
CA SER A 68 -5.47 10.79 -7.14
C SER A 68 -5.36 12.20 -7.69
N LYS A 69 -6.23 13.07 -7.21
CA LYS A 69 -6.16 14.52 -7.43
C LYS A 69 -6.50 15.23 -6.15
N THR A 70 -5.80 16.31 -5.88
CA THR A 70 -6.05 17.20 -4.75
C THR A 70 -6.30 18.62 -5.23
N LYS A 71 -7.11 19.35 -4.48
CA LYS A 71 -7.34 20.76 -4.68
C LYS A 71 -7.33 21.46 -3.32
N ILE A 72 -6.55 22.51 -3.22
CA ILE A 72 -6.53 23.39 -2.04
C ILE A 72 -7.29 24.65 -2.44
N ASP A 73 -8.24 25.08 -1.61
CA ASP A 73 -9.03 26.29 -1.75
C ASP A 73 -9.13 27.04 -0.41
N ASP A 74 -9.93 28.11 -0.37
CA ASP A 74 -10.03 28.97 0.81
C ASP A 74 -10.71 28.29 2.01
N ASP A 75 -11.49 27.24 1.77
CA ASP A 75 -12.24 26.50 2.79
C ASP A 75 -11.51 25.26 3.31
N GLY A 76 -10.50 24.77 2.58
CA GLY A 76 -9.76 23.57 2.94
C GLY A 76 -9.01 22.95 1.77
N TRP A 77 -8.93 21.64 1.79
CA TRP A 77 -8.47 20.86 0.66
C TRP A 77 -9.39 19.66 0.43
N SER A 78 -9.59 19.36 -0.80
CA SER A 78 -10.38 18.22 -1.27
C SER A 78 -9.49 17.21 -1.98
N ILE A 79 -9.94 15.96 -1.99
CA ILE A 79 -9.23 14.86 -2.60
C ILE A 79 -10.20 13.96 -3.34
N GLU A 80 -9.78 13.51 -4.52
CA GLU A 80 -10.40 12.43 -5.27
C GLU A 80 -9.38 11.31 -5.42
N ILE A 81 -9.81 10.06 -5.14
CA ILE A 81 -8.96 8.86 -5.22
C ILE A 81 -9.69 7.85 -6.08
N GLU A 82 -9.03 7.39 -7.13
CA GLU A 82 -9.50 6.33 -8.02
C GLU A 82 -8.60 5.10 -7.85
N ILE A 83 -9.15 4.05 -7.25
CA ILE A 83 -8.47 2.77 -7.02
C ILE A 83 -9.14 1.71 -7.89
N PRO A 84 -8.53 1.30 -9.00
CA PRO A 84 -9.11 0.26 -9.84
C PRO A 84 -9.11 -1.08 -9.08
N PHE A 85 -10.13 -1.90 -9.30
CA PHE A 85 -10.19 -3.24 -8.71
C PHE A 85 -8.96 -4.11 -9.05
N SER A 86 -8.31 -3.81 -10.16
CA SER A 86 -7.03 -4.45 -10.52
C SER A 86 -5.87 -4.11 -9.57
N ALA A 87 -5.96 -3.03 -8.80
CA ALA A 87 -4.91 -2.64 -7.85
C ALA A 87 -4.89 -3.52 -6.59
N ILE A 88 -6.03 -4.05 -6.19
CA ILE A 88 -6.22 -4.82 -4.94
C ILE A 88 -6.67 -6.26 -5.23
N ARG A 89 -6.56 -7.12 -4.22
CA ARG A 89 -7.05 -8.49 -4.29
C ARG A 89 -8.26 -8.64 -3.37
N PHE A 90 -9.24 -9.38 -3.82
CA PHE A 90 -10.44 -9.70 -3.05
C PHE A 90 -10.99 -11.07 -3.46
N PRO A 91 -11.84 -11.73 -2.65
CA PRO A 91 -12.39 -13.03 -2.97
C PRO A 91 -13.39 -12.95 -4.12
N ASN A 92 -13.52 -14.04 -4.88
CA ASN A 92 -14.57 -14.16 -5.89
C ASN A 92 -15.92 -14.49 -5.22
N LYS A 93 -16.70 -13.45 -4.93
CA LYS A 93 -18.02 -13.53 -4.33
C LYS A 93 -18.95 -12.55 -5.04
N PRO A 94 -20.22 -12.90 -5.27
CA PRO A 94 -21.17 -12.00 -5.92
C PRO A 94 -21.48 -10.75 -5.10
N LEU A 95 -21.41 -10.84 -3.78
CA LEU A 95 -21.58 -9.74 -2.83
C LEU A 95 -20.33 -9.63 -1.97
N GLN A 96 -19.70 -8.46 -2.01
CA GLN A 96 -18.50 -8.18 -1.24
C GLN A 96 -18.87 -7.46 0.07
N GLU A 97 -18.20 -7.84 1.14
CA GLU A 97 -18.19 -7.11 2.40
C GLU A 97 -16.73 -6.85 2.77
N TRP A 98 -16.34 -5.59 2.84
CA TRP A 98 -14.95 -5.19 3.11
C TRP A 98 -14.88 -4.38 4.38
N GLY A 99 -13.77 -4.47 5.11
CA GLY A 99 -13.43 -3.48 6.12
C GLY A 99 -13.05 -2.17 5.44
N LEU A 100 -13.50 -1.03 6.00
CA LEU A 100 -13.22 0.31 5.50
C LEU A 100 -12.77 1.21 6.65
N GLN A 101 -11.68 1.95 6.41
CA GLN A 101 -11.24 3.01 7.29
C GLN A 101 -10.82 4.23 6.50
N PHE A 102 -11.18 5.40 7.03
CA PHE A 102 -10.59 6.66 6.62
C PHE A 102 -9.75 7.22 7.75
N GLY A 103 -8.63 7.85 7.40
CA GLY A 103 -7.75 8.51 8.33
C GLY A 103 -7.30 9.87 7.81
N ARG A 104 -7.01 10.77 8.70
CA ARG A 104 -6.41 12.07 8.41
C ARG A 104 -5.28 12.33 9.36
N TYR A 105 -4.13 12.66 8.83
CA TYR A 105 -3.00 13.13 9.63
C TYR A 105 -2.86 14.63 9.48
N ILE A 106 -2.72 15.32 10.61
CA ILE A 106 -2.54 16.77 10.71
C ILE A 106 -1.13 17.01 11.24
N LYS A 107 -0.21 17.34 10.35
CA LYS A 107 1.22 17.51 10.65
C LYS A 107 1.49 18.49 11.79
N ARG A 108 0.83 19.63 11.79
CA ARG A 108 1.11 20.70 12.75
C ARG A 108 0.83 20.34 14.22
N SER A 109 -0.18 19.45 14.45
CA SER A 109 -0.54 18.97 15.78
C SER A 109 -0.04 17.56 16.06
N GLY A 110 0.42 16.85 15.04
CA GLY A 110 0.79 15.43 15.15
C GLY A 110 -0.41 14.50 15.38
N GLU A 111 -1.62 14.98 15.10
CA GLU A 111 -2.86 14.24 15.34
C GLU A 111 -3.17 13.33 14.15
N PHE A 112 -3.64 12.13 14.47
CA PHE A 112 -4.17 11.20 13.50
C PHE A 112 -5.61 10.84 13.86
N ASP A 113 -6.54 11.38 13.08
CA ASP A 113 -7.96 11.13 13.24
C ASP A 113 -8.38 9.94 12.40
N THR A 114 -9.29 9.11 12.91
CA THR A 114 -9.88 7.98 12.19
C THR A 114 -11.39 8.09 12.18
N TRP A 115 -12.02 7.73 11.06
CA TRP A 115 -13.47 7.74 10.93
C TRP A 115 -14.13 6.66 11.80
N SER A 116 -13.64 5.43 11.76
CA SER A 116 -14.00 4.40 12.71
C SER A 116 -13.07 4.51 13.92
N PRO A 117 -13.60 4.64 15.15
CA PRO A 117 -12.77 4.70 16.33
C PRO A 117 -11.93 3.42 16.48
N VAL A 118 -10.62 3.59 16.56
CA VAL A 118 -9.68 2.50 16.80
C VAL A 118 -9.11 2.60 18.21
N ASN A 119 -9.27 1.57 19.00
CA ASN A 119 -8.63 1.49 20.31
C ASN A 119 -7.20 0.95 20.15
N PRO A 120 -6.16 1.76 20.37
CA PRO A 120 -4.76 1.33 20.17
C PRO A 120 -4.29 0.30 21.19
N GLN A 121 -5.03 0.09 22.29
CA GLN A 121 -4.71 -0.91 23.30
C GLN A 121 -5.25 -2.31 22.97
N LYS A 122 -6.10 -2.41 21.95
CA LYS A 122 -6.57 -3.70 21.44
C LYS A 122 -5.73 -4.10 20.24
N SER A 123 -5.28 -5.35 20.22
CA SER A 123 -4.67 -5.93 19.02
C SER A 123 -5.68 -6.01 17.88
N GLY A 124 -5.18 -6.00 16.64
CA GLY A 124 -6.02 -6.11 15.46
C GLY A 124 -6.67 -4.77 15.09
N VAL A 125 -5.88 -3.79 14.69
CA VAL A 125 -6.37 -2.49 14.24
C VAL A 125 -7.35 -2.64 13.08
N VAL A 126 -7.09 -3.55 12.14
CA VAL A 126 -7.95 -3.79 10.97
C VAL A 126 -9.31 -4.37 11.36
N ALA A 127 -9.35 -5.24 12.38
CA ALA A 127 -10.60 -5.84 12.88
C ALA A 127 -11.59 -4.81 13.49
N GLN A 128 -11.13 -3.58 13.73
CA GLN A 128 -11.93 -2.50 14.28
C GLN A 128 -12.52 -1.56 13.22
N TRP A 129 -12.25 -1.82 11.93
CA TRP A 129 -12.75 -0.99 10.84
C TRP A 129 -14.23 -1.20 10.59
N CYS A 130 -14.91 -0.19 10.07
CA CYS A 130 -16.30 -0.29 9.66
C CYS A 130 -16.47 -1.21 8.44
N ILE A 131 -17.68 -1.71 8.23
CA ILE A 131 -17.99 -2.61 7.11
C ILE A 131 -18.52 -1.80 5.93
N LEU A 132 -17.87 -1.93 4.77
CA LEU A 132 -18.33 -1.44 3.48
C LEU A 132 -19.15 -2.53 2.79
N LYS A 133 -20.38 -2.18 2.40
CA LYS A 133 -21.33 -3.04 1.69
C LYS A 133 -21.77 -2.39 0.38
N GLY A 134 -22.39 -3.18 -0.49
CA GLY A 134 -22.96 -2.68 -1.76
C GLY A 134 -22.02 -2.77 -2.95
N ILE A 135 -20.88 -3.47 -2.81
CA ILE A 135 -20.02 -3.84 -3.93
C ILE A 135 -20.52 -5.20 -4.46
N GLU A 136 -21.08 -5.20 -5.65
CA GLU A 136 -21.73 -6.37 -6.24
C GLU A 136 -21.24 -6.60 -7.67
N ASN A 137 -21.25 -7.86 -8.10
CA ASN A 137 -20.94 -8.25 -9.47
C ASN A 137 -19.58 -7.75 -9.98
N VAL A 138 -18.57 -7.77 -9.11
CA VAL A 138 -17.19 -7.44 -9.45
C VAL A 138 -16.35 -8.70 -9.43
N ASP A 139 -15.64 -8.95 -10.52
CA ASP A 139 -14.73 -10.08 -10.64
C ASP A 139 -13.34 -9.70 -10.15
N PRO A 140 -12.68 -10.57 -9.36
CA PRO A 140 -11.29 -10.35 -9.00
C PRO A 140 -10.41 -10.38 -10.25
N PRO A 141 -9.41 -9.46 -10.35
CA PRO A 141 -8.56 -9.39 -11.52
C PRO A 141 -7.74 -10.68 -11.67
N PHE A 142 -7.70 -11.21 -12.89
CA PHE A 142 -6.79 -12.30 -13.22
C PHE A 142 -5.36 -11.75 -13.29
N ARG A 143 -4.47 -12.33 -12.48
CA ARG A 143 -3.06 -11.95 -12.45
C ARG A 143 -2.19 -13.18 -12.71
N LEU A 144 -1.46 -13.16 -13.81
CA LEU A 144 -0.43 -14.12 -14.14
C LEU A 144 0.93 -13.43 -14.01
N SER A 145 1.76 -13.91 -13.09
CA SER A 145 3.18 -13.50 -13.01
C SER A 145 4.04 -14.64 -13.52
N LEU A 146 4.78 -14.39 -14.59
CA LEU A 146 5.76 -15.31 -15.15
C LEU A 146 7.15 -14.77 -14.89
N THR A 147 7.95 -15.50 -14.13
CA THR A 147 9.34 -15.16 -13.87
C THR A 147 10.23 -16.18 -14.55
N PRO A 148 10.57 -16.00 -15.84
CA PRO A 148 11.50 -16.89 -16.53
C PRO A 148 12.91 -16.70 -15.94
N TYR A 149 13.62 -17.79 -15.70
CA TYR A 149 15.04 -17.74 -15.36
C TYR A 149 15.82 -18.77 -16.20
N ILE A 150 17.03 -18.41 -16.54
CA ILE A 150 17.97 -19.28 -17.25
C ILE A 150 19.17 -19.49 -16.33
N ALA A 151 19.46 -20.75 -16.01
CA ALA A 151 20.65 -21.13 -15.27
C ALA A 151 21.60 -21.90 -16.22
N GLY A 152 22.82 -21.42 -16.34
CA GLY A 152 23.88 -22.08 -17.08
C GLY A 152 25.01 -22.52 -16.14
N TYR A 153 25.43 -23.78 -16.25
CA TYR A 153 26.59 -24.31 -15.50
C TYR A 153 27.72 -24.58 -16.48
N TYR A 154 28.88 -24.01 -16.21
CA TYR A 154 30.11 -24.31 -16.93
C TYR A 154 31.02 -25.12 -16.01
N ASN A 155 31.20 -26.42 -16.30
CA ASN A 155 32.17 -27.25 -15.63
C ASN A 155 33.41 -27.40 -16.49
N SER A 156 34.52 -26.78 -16.11
CA SER A 156 35.83 -27.01 -16.70
C SER A 156 36.60 -27.99 -15.82
N THR A 157 36.67 -29.22 -16.28
CA THR A 157 37.60 -30.21 -15.70
C THR A 157 38.96 -30.05 -16.35
N ARG A 158 39.93 -29.54 -15.62
CA ARG A 158 41.33 -29.53 -16.02
C ARG A 158 41.91 -30.93 -15.74
N SER A 159 42.13 -31.72 -16.77
CA SER A 159 42.91 -32.96 -16.64
C SER A 159 44.37 -32.58 -16.43
N GLU A 160 44.92 -32.90 -15.26
CA GLU A 160 46.36 -32.85 -15.04
C GLU A 160 46.97 -34.09 -15.74
N GLU A 161 47.70 -33.86 -16.83
CA GLU A 161 48.54 -34.86 -17.42
C GLU A 161 49.74 -35.10 -16.48
N HIS A 162 49.73 -36.27 -15.82
CA HIS A 162 50.91 -36.80 -15.15
C HIS A 162 51.94 -37.25 -16.19
N THR A 163 52.92 -36.38 -16.45
CA THR A 163 54.14 -36.82 -17.13
C THR A 163 54.95 -37.65 -16.16
N SER A 164 54.87 -38.97 -16.31
CA SER A 164 55.81 -39.92 -15.65
C SER A 164 57.13 -39.87 -16.40
N GLU A 165 58.11 -39.19 -15.82
CA GLU A 165 59.49 -39.33 -16.25
C GLU A 165 60.00 -40.69 -15.86
N LEU A 166 60.29 -41.52 -16.87
CA LEU A 166 61.05 -42.74 -16.76
C LEU A 166 62.54 -42.35 -16.63
N GLN A 167 63.07 -42.48 -15.42
CA GLN A 167 64.53 -42.51 -15.24
C GLN A 167 65.03 -43.97 -15.51
N SER A 168 65.83 -44.08 -16.52
CA SER A 168 66.72 -45.21 -16.77
C SER A 168 68.15 -44.87 -16.31
#